data_9d5957609a87464bab1f0ef26ad081ed
#
_entry.id   9d5957609a87464bab1f0ef26ad081ed
#
_cell.length_a   1.000
_cell.length_b   1.000
_cell.length_c   1.000
_cell.angle_alpha   90.00
_cell.angle_beta   90.00
_cell.angle_gamma   90.00
#
_symmetry.space_group_name_H-M   'P 1'
#
loop_
_entity.id
_entity.type
_entity.pdbx_description
1 polymer ?
#
loop_
_entity_poly.entity_id
_entity_poly.type
_entity_poly.pdbx_seq_one_letter_code
_entity_poly.pdbx_strand_id
1 'polypeptide(L)'
;RDRSPSRGLGDVYKRQKCIAKAAAALITAEDFVFLDAGSTTLALVRELSGPALDARYVTNGVAHARLLAQKGCKVFLVGGLLRPETEAIIGAAALHSLQQYNFTKAFLGANGVALDAGFTTPDPEEAAVKATAVRRAREAWFLVDDSKFARIYPAVIAELSGGAILTNHCPNPKYRQFTLVKEAAE
;
A
#
# COMPACT_ATOMS: atom_id res chain seq x y z
N ARG A 1 20.34 -22.55 14.48
CA ARG A 1 19.30 -22.42 13.41
C ARG A 1 19.93 -21.63 12.28
N ASP A 2 20.12 -22.31 11.17
CA ASP A 2 20.73 -21.72 9.98
C ASP A 2 19.77 -20.69 9.37
N ARG A 3 20.09 -19.41 9.57
CA ARG A 3 19.41 -18.30 8.90
C ARG A 3 20.26 -17.86 7.70
N SER A 4 20.32 -18.70 6.67
CA SER A 4 20.98 -18.26 5.45
C SER A 4 20.25 -17.02 4.89
N PRO A 5 20.97 -16.01 4.39
CA PRO A 5 20.36 -14.79 3.81
C PRO A 5 19.36 -15.10 2.69
N SER A 6 19.58 -16.16 1.93
CA SER A 6 18.68 -16.58 0.86
C SER A 6 17.33 -17.07 1.39
N ARG A 7 17.30 -17.70 2.57
CA ARG A 7 16.08 -18.20 3.21
C ARG A 7 15.23 -17.05 3.74
N GLY A 8 15.85 -16.02 4.36
CA GLY A 8 15.16 -14.84 4.83
C GLY A 8 14.53 -14.03 3.69
N LEU A 9 15.25 -13.88 2.57
CA LEU A 9 14.74 -13.20 1.38
C LEU A 9 13.56 -13.96 0.75
N GLY A 10 13.62 -15.29 0.72
CA GLY A 10 12.52 -16.14 0.24
C GLY A 10 11.25 -15.98 1.07
N ASP A 11 11.40 -15.90 2.40
CA ASP A 11 10.27 -15.72 3.31
C ASP A 11 9.64 -14.32 3.17
N VAL A 12 10.43 -13.27 3.01
CA VAL A 12 9.95 -11.91 2.74
C VAL A 12 9.17 -11.88 1.43
N TYR A 13 9.71 -12.50 0.39
CA TYR A 13 9.06 -12.57 -0.92
C TYR A 13 7.72 -13.29 -0.84
N LYS A 14 7.65 -14.41 -0.12
CA LYS A 14 6.40 -15.17 0.08
C LYS A 14 5.35 -14.35 0.81
N ARG A 15 5.74 -13.64 1.88
CA ARG A 15 4.82 -12.79 2.64
C ARG A 15 4.24 -11.68 1.77
N GLN A 16 5.09 -10.98 1.00
CA GLN A 16 4.66 -9.93 0.08
C GLN A 16 3.72 -10.49 -0.99
N LYS A 17 4.04 -11.62 -1.58
CA LYS A 17 3.22 -12.23 -2.63
C LYS A 17 1.84 -12.65 -2.11
N CYS A 18 1.80 -13.24 -0.93
CA CYS A 18 0.56 -13.66 -0.28
C CYS A 18 -0.37 -12.46 -0.05
N ILE A 19 0.17 -11.38 0.52
CA ILE A 19 -0.56 -10.13 0.75
C ILE A 19 -1.01 -9.51 -0.58
N ALA A 20 -0.12 -9.46 -1.56
CA ALA A 20 -0.39 -8.90 -2.88
C ALA A 20 -1.53 -9.61 -3.61
N LYS A 21 -1.55 -10.94 -3.57
CA LYS A 21 -2.63 -11.73 -4.16
C LYS A 21 -3.97 -11.44 -3.50
N ALA A 22 -4.00 -11.38 -2.18
CA ALA A 22 -5.23 -11.08 -1.43
C ALA A 22 -5.73 -9.67 -1.73
N ALA A 23 -4.82 -8.70 -1.85
CA ALA A 23 -5.17 -7.32 -2.21
C ALA A 23 -5.73 -7.23 -3.64
N ALA A 24 -5.06 -7.86 -4.59
CA ALA A 24 -5.51 -7.87 -5.99
C ALA A 24 -6.92 -8.45 -6.13
N ALA A 25 -7.24 -9.46 -5.35
CA ALA A 25 -8.56 -10.10 -5.36
C ALA A 25 -9.70 -9.19 -4.85
N LEU A 26 -9.38 -8.10 -4.15
CA LEU A 26 -10.36 -7.13 -3.68
C LEU A 26 -10.80 -6.14 -4.78
N ILE A 27 -10.06 -6.04 -5.87
CA ILE A 27 -10.27 -5.03 -6.91
C ILE A 27 -11.29 -5.54 -7.94
N THR A 28 -12.31 -4.73 -8.21
CA THR A 28 -13.34 -5.00 -9.22
C THR A 28 -13.15 -4.09 -10.43
N ALA A 29 -13.82 -4.42 -11.53
CA ALA A 29 -13.75 -3.67 -12.80
C ALA A 29 -14.22 -2.22 -12.66
N GLU A 30 -15.11 -1.94 -11.70
CA GLU A 30 -15.68 -0.62 -11.47
C GLU A 30 -14.84 0.25 -10.53
N ASP A 31 -13.78 -0.29 -9.93
CA ASP A 31 -12.99 0.43 -8.97
C ASP A 31 -12.14 1.54 -9.61
N PHE A 32 -11.98 2.60 -8.84
CA PHE A 32 -11.01 3.64 -9.06
C PHE A 32 -10.00 3.59 -7.92
N VAL A 33 -8.78 3.15 -8.21
CA VAL A 33 -7.82 2.65 -7.22
C VAL A 33 -6.60 3.53 -7.15
N PHE A 34 -6.22 3.92 -5.93
CA PHE A 34 -4.89 4.48 -5.67
C PHE A 34 -3.93 3.39 -5.25
N LEU A 35 -2.75 3.38 -5.85
CA LEU A 35 -1.63 2.49 -5.48
C LEU A 35 -0.44 3.33 -5.05
N ASP A 36 0.02 3.10 -3.83
CA ASP A 36 1.20 3.73 -3.26
C ASP A 36 2.49 3.19 -3.90
N ALA A 37 3.56 3.96 -3.79
CA ALA A 37 4.87 3.60 -4.35
C ALA A 37 5.68 2.76 -3.34
N GLY A 38 5.36 1.48 -3.23
CA GLY A 38 6.07 0.58 -2.33
C GLY A 38 6.30 -0.78 -2.96
N SER A 39 7.11 -1.62 -2.32
CA SER A 39 7.42 -2.95 -2.83
C SER A 39 6.23 -3.90 -2.80
N THR A 40 5.40 -3.82 -1.76
CA THR A 40 4.21 -4.67 -1.63
C THR A 40 3.14 -4.28 -2.63
N THR A 41 2.92 -2.99 -2.85
CA THR A 41 1.99 -2.51 -3.87
C THR A 41 2.49 -2.81 -5.28
N LEU A 42 3.80 -2.82 -5.51
CA LEU A 42 4.35 -3.27 -6.78
C LEU A 42 4.07 -4.76 -7.00
N ALA A 43 4.22 -5.58 -5.95
CA ALA A 43 3.85 -6.99 -6.00
C ALA A 43 2.35 -7.17 -6.32
N LEU A 44 1.48 -6.30 -5.76
CA LEU A 44 0.06 -6.30 -6.09
C LEU A 44 -0.17 -6.11 -7.58
N VAL A 45 0.53 -5.15 -8.20
CA VAL A 45 0.39 -4.90 -9.64
C VAL A 45 0.75 -6.16 -10.45
N ARG A 46 1.79 -6.88 -10.05
CA ARG A 46 2.17 -8.15 -10.70
C ARG A 46 1.07 -9.20 -10.63
N GLU A 47 0.28 -9.19 -9.58
CA GLU A 47 -0.79 -10.18 -9.35
C GLU A 47 -2.14 -9.79 -9.98
N LEU A 48 -2.24 -8.62 -10.60
CA LEU A 48 -3.50 -8.17 -11.22
C LEU A 48 -3.87 -9.06 -12.40
N SER A 49 -5.12 -9.51 -12.42
CA SER A 49 -5.68 -10.34 -13.49
C SER A 49 -7.19 -10.17 -13.56
N GLY A 50 -7.79 -10.60 -14.66
CA GLY A 50 -9.25 -10.60 -14.83
C GLY A 50 -9.85 -9.20 -14.70
N PRO A 51 -10.96 -9.06 -13.92
CA PRO A 51 -11.68 -7.79 -13.79
C PRO A 51 -10.83 -6.63 -13.26
N ALA A 52 -9.80 -6.92 -12.46
CA ALA A 52 -8.91 -5.90 -11.92
C ALA A 52 -8.14 -5.15 -13.02
N LEU A 53 -7.94 -5.77 -14.18
CA LEU A 53 -7.27 -5.11 -15.31
C LEU A 53 -8.15 -4.03 -15.96
N ASP A 54 -9.46 -4.07 -15.75
CA ASP A 54 -10.40 -3.08 -16.26
C ASP A 54 -10.65 -1.93 -15.30
N ALA A 55 -10.17 -2.01 -14.06
CA ALA A 55 -10.20 -0.92 -13.11
C ALA A 55 -9.29 0.23 -13.58
N ARG A 56 -9.54 1.43 -13.06
CA ARG A 56 -8.71 2.60 -13.32
C ARG A 56 -7.80 2.85 -12.13
N TYR A 57 -6.57 3.26 -12.40
CA TYR A 57 -5.53 3.38 -11.38
C TYR A 57 -4.93 4.76 -11.38
N VAL A 58 -4.64 5.26 -10.18
CA VAL A 58 -3.79 6.42 -9.93
C VAL A 58 -2.64 5.95 -9.05
N THR A 59 -1.42 6.34 -9.36
CA THR A 59 -0.25 5.97 -8.56
C THR A 59 0.76 7.10 -8.50
N ASN A 60 1.54 7.15 -7.44
CA ASN A 60 2.71 8.00 -7.34
C ASN A 60 4.01 7.22 -7.52
N GLY A 61 3.93 5.96 -7.94
CA GLY A 61 5.09 5.13 -8.21
C GLY A 61 5.38 5.03 -9.70
N VAL A 62 6.59 5.38 -10.12
CA VAL A 62 6.98 5.33 -11.54
C VAL A 62 7.01 3.88 -12.04
N ALA A 63 7.60 2.97 -11.25
CA ALA A 63 7.63 1.55 -11.59
C ALA A 63 6.23 0.95 -11.66
N HIS A 64 5.35 1.35 -10.75
CA HIS A 64 3.95 0.93 -10.69
C HIS A 64 3.20 1.36 -11.95
N ALA A 65 3.35 2.62 -12.35
CA ALA A 65 2.69 3.17 -13.54
C ALA A 65 3.14 2.43 -14.80
N ARG A 66 4.44 2.17 -14.91
CA ARG A 66 5.01 1.45 -16.06
C ARG A 66 4.42 0.05 -16.17
N LEU A 67 4.40 -0.68 -15.07
CA LEU A 67 3.90 -2.06 -15.05
C LEU A 67 2.40 -2.12 -15.32
N LEU A 68 1.62 -1.20 -14.74
CA LEU A 68 0.18 -1.09 -15.00
C LEU A 68 -0.08 -0.86 -16.48
N ALA A 69 0.64 0.07 -17.10
CA ALA A 69 0.51 0.36 -18.52
C ALA A 69 0.86 -0.86 -19.39
N GLN A 70 1.92 -1.60 -19.03
CA GLN A 70 2.31 -2.83 -19.72
C GLN A 70 1.23 -3.90 -19.65
N LYS A 71 0.47 -3.94 -18.55
CA LYS A 71 -0.66 -4.87 -18.38
C LYS A 71 -1.94 -4.41 -19.06
N GLY A 72 -1.92 -3.25 -19.72
CA GLY A 72 -3.07 -2.70 -20.42
C GLY A 72 -4.06 -1.94 -19.53
N CYS A 73 -3.69 -1.66 -18.28
CA CYS A 73 -4.53 -0.90 -17.38
C CYS A 73 -4.49 0.60 -17.72
N LYS A 74 -5.62 1.27 -17.51
CA LYS A 74 -5.67 2.73 -17.55
C LYS A 74 -5.06 3.28 -16.27
N VAL A 75 -3.98 4.02 -16.39
CA VAL A 75 -3.23 4.54 -15.24
C VAL A 75 -2.93 6.02 -15.38
N PHE A 76 -3.11 6.76 -14.28
CA PHE A 76 -2.73 8.15 -14.15
C PHE A 76 -1.55 8.22 -13.18
N LEU A 77 -0.41 8.69 -13.66
CA LEU A 77 0.76 8.93 -12.81
C LEU A 77 0.68 10.35 -12.25
N VAL A 78 0.78 10.46 -10.94
CA VAL A 78 0.76 11.76 -10.25
C VAL A 78 2.01 12.56 -10.63
N GLY A 79 1.85 13.84 -10.95
CA GLY A 79 2.98 14.74 -11.17
C GLY A 79 3.56 15.24 -9.87
N GLY A 80 4.84 15.63 -9.88
CA GLY A 80 5.52 16.15 -8.71
C GLY A 80 7.02 15.91 -8.76
N LEU A 81 7.66 15.91 -7.60
CA LEU A 81 9.09 15.68 -7.46
C LEU A 81 9.38 14.19 -7.37
N LEU A 82 10.26 13.71 -8.22
CA LEU A 82 10.69 12.31 -8.18
C LEU A 82 11.76 12.13 -7.11
N ARG A 83 11.52 11.20 -6.19
CA ARG A 83 12.52 10.70 -5.25
C ARG A 83 13.26 9.54 -5.89
N PRO A 84 14.56 9.68 -6.23
CA PRO A 84 15.25 8.66 -7.03
C PRO A 84 15.36 7.31 -6.32
N GLU A 85 15.52 7.30 -5.00
CA GLU A 85 15.78 6.09 -4.21
C GLU A 85 14.61 5.12 -4.24
N THR A 86 13.38 5.65 -4.27
CA THR A 86 12.16 4.85 -4.21
C THR A 86 11.34 4.91 -5.50
N GLU A 87 11.73 5.77 -6.46
CA GLU A 87 10.95 6.10 -7.65
C GLU A 87 9.53 6.59 -7.31
N ALA A 88 9.36 7.15 -6.11
CA ALA A 88 8.10 7.73 -5.65
C ALA A 88 8.03 9.21 -6.01
N ILE A 89 6.85 9.65 -6.39
CA ILE A 89 6.57 11.07 -6.61
C ILE A 89 5.97 11.66 -5.35
N ILE A 90 6.54 12.80 -4.92
CA ILE A 90 6.20 13.49 -3.68
C ILE A 90 6.02 14.98 -3.95
N GLY A 91 5.70 15.72 -2.89
CA GLY A 91 5.68 17.17 -2.90
C GLY A 91 4.30 17.78 -3.14
N ALA A 92 4.25 19.11 -3.14
CA ALA A 92 3.01 19.87 -3.17
C ALA A 92 2.15 19.58 -4.42
N ALA A 93 2.78 19.44 -5.58
CA ALA A 93 2.06 19.13 -6.82
C ALA A 93 1.38 17.77 -6.75
N ALA A 94 2.05 16.77 -6.15
CA ALA A 94 1.47 15.45 -5.95
C ALA A 94 0.25 15.50 -5.02
N LEU A 95 0.35 16.22 -3.91
CA LEU A 95 -0.76 16.38 -2.96
C LEU A 95 -1.94 17.07 -3.62
N HIS A 96 -1.68 18.14 -4.37
CA HIS A 96 -2.73 18.88 -5.07
C HIS A 96 -3.45 17.97 -6.09
N SER A 97 -2.69 17.20 -6.86
CA SER A 97 -3.24 16.26 -7.84
C SER A 97 -4.16 15.22 -7.17
N LEU A 98 -3.73 14.63 -6.05
CA LEU A 98 -4.51 13.63 -5.33
C LEU A 98 -5.81 14.16 -4.75
N GLN A 99 -5.84 15.43 -4.35
CA GLN A 99 -7.04 16.07 -3.80
C GLN A 99 -8.17 16.22 -4.83
N GLN A 100 -7.88 16.04 -6.11
CA GLN A 100 -8.87 16.11 -7.18
C GLN A 100 -9.62 14.82 -7.43
N TYR A 101 -9.24 13.73 -6.76
CA TYR A 101 -9.82 12.41 -6.97
C TYR A 101 -10.64 11.93 -5.77
N ASN A 102 -11.58 11.05 -6.05
CA ASN A 102 -12.28 10.23 -5.06
C ASN A 102 -12.02 8.76 -5.41
N PHE A 103 -11.24 8.08 -4.60
CA PHE A 103 -10.92 6.67 -4.83
C PHE A 103 -11.97 5.76 -4.19
N THR A 104 -12.33 4.67 -4.85
CA THR A 104 -13.11 3.61 -4.20
C THR A 104 -12.24 2.80 -3.25
N LYS A 105 -10.99 2.54 -3.64
CA LYS A 105 -10.00 1.83 -2.82
C LYS A 105 -8.64 2.47 -2.96
N ALA A 106 -7.90 2.50 -1.85
CA ALA A 106 -6.48 2.85 -1.84
C ALA A 106 -5.70 1.73 -1.18
N PHE A 107 -4.59 1.36 -1.77
CA PHE A 107 -3.67 0.36 -1.22
C PHE A 107 -2.33 1.03 -0.93
N LEU A 108 -1.90 0.94 0.33
CA LEU A 108 -0.74 1.67 0.83
C LEU A 108 0.17 0.76 1.64
N GLY A 109 1.46 1.08 1.63
CA GLY A 109 2.41 0.51 2.57
C GLY A 109 2.55 1.39 3.80
N ALA A 110 3.04 0.79 4.87
CA ALA A 110 3.49 1.50 6.07
C ALA A 110 4.70 0.77 6.63
N ASN A 111 5.60 1.50 7.26
CA ASN A 111 6.78 0.90 7.88
C ASN A 111 6.49 0.42 9.29
N GLY A 112 5.53 1.02 9.96
CA GLY A 112 5.11 0.65 11.30
C GLY A 112 3.62 0.71 11.49
N VAL A 113 3.10 -0.21 12.31
CA VAL A 113 1.71 -0.26 12.75
C VAL A 113 1.71 -0.49 14.25
N ALA A 114 1.11 0.42 15.02
CA ALA A 114 1.09 0.31 16.47
C ALA A 114 -0.28 0.72 17.02
N LEU A 115 -0.67 0.13 18.15
CA LEU A 115 -1.98 0.36 18.76
C LEU A 115 -2.24 1.84 19.07
N ASP A 116 -1.21 2.54 19.55
CA ASP A 116 -1.30 3.93 19.97
C ASP A 116 -0.85 4.93 18.89
N ALA A 117 0.06 4.53 18.02
CA ALA A 117 0.64 5.43 17.01
C ALA A 117 -0.01 5.31 15.63
N GLY A 118 -0.79 4.26 15.38
CA GLY A 118 -1.40 4.01 14.08
C GLY A 118 -0.38 3.57 13.03
N PHE A 119 -0.57 4.04 11.80
CA PHE A 119 0.30 3.74 10.66
C PHE A 119 1.35 4.83 10.51
N THR A 120 2.63 4.43 10.48
CA THR A 120 3.75 5.38 10.44
C THR A 120 4.80 5.00 9.41
N THR A 121 5.61 5.99 9.03
CA THR A 121 6.71 5.85 8.08
C THR A 121 7.83 6.84 8.45
N PRO A 122 9.09 6.60 8.05
CA PRO A 122 10.19 7.51 8.39
C PRO A 122 10.08 8.90 7.77
N ASP A 123 9.59 9.00 6.54
CA ASP A 123 9.66 10.22 5.74
C ASP A 123 8.34 11.00 5.75
N PRO A 124 8.35 12.27 6.26
CA PRO A 124 7.15 13.10 6.29
C PRO A 124 6.56 13.41 4.90
N GLU A 125 7.36 13.53 3.86
CA GLU A 125 6.86 13.81 2.51
C GLU A 125 6.13 12.62 1.92
N GLU A 126 6.64 11.41 2.13
CA GLU A 126 5.93 10.18 1.74
C GLU A 126 4.68 9.99 2.60
N ALA A 127 4.75 10.28 3.88
CA ALA A 127 3.59 10.23 4.77
C ALA A 127 2.47 11.17 4.30
N ALA A 128 2.81 12.36 3.83
CA ALA A 128 1.83 13.34 3.35
C ALA A 128 1.06 12.82 2.12
N VAL A 129 1.75 12.19 1.17
CA VAL A 129 1.12 11.57 0.00
C VAL A 129 0.16 10.46 0.43
N LYS A 130 0.64 9.56 1.29
CA LYS A 130 -0.17 8.45 1.82
C LYS A 130 -1.40 8.96 2.57
N ALA A 131 -1.23 9.93 3.44
CA ALA A 131 -2.33 10.52 4.23
C ALA A 131 -3.39 11.17 3.33
N THR A 132 -2.95 11.86 2.28
CA THR A 132 -3.88 12.48 1.33
C THR A 132 -4.70 11.40 0.60
N ALA A 133 -4.06 10.33 0.14
CA ALA A 133 -4.75 9.23 -0.53
C ALA A 133 -5.77 8.55 0.40
N VAL A 134 -5.40 8.34 1.66
CA VAL A 134 -6.32 7.76 2.67
C VAL A 134 -7.57 8.62 2.82
N ARG A 135 -7.40 9.94 2.95
CA ARG A 135 -8.54 10.86 3.10
C ARG A 135 -9.44 10.90 1.86
N ARG A 136 -8.91 10.58 0.69
CA ARG A 136 -9.65 10.61 -0.57
C ARG A 136 -10.20 9.24 -0.97
N ALA A 137 -10.03 8.22 -0.17
CA ALA A 137 -10.48 6.87 -0.45
C ALA A 137 -11.68 6.47 0.41
N ARG A 138 -12.62 5.76 -0.19
CA ARG A 138 -13.74 5.14 0.54
C ARG A 138 -13.23 4.02 1.43
N GLU A 139 -12.33 3.20 0.91
CA GLU A 139 -11.66 2.13 1.65
C GLU A 139 -10.16 2.29 1.48
N ALA A 140 -9.44 2.40 2.60
CA ALA A 140 -7.98 2.40 2.61
C ALA A 140 -7.48 1.08 3.20
N TRP A 141 -6.61 0.40 2.47
CA TRP A 141 -6.01 -0.86 2.87
C TRP A 141 -4.51 -0.69 3.03
N PHE A 142 -4.02 -0.95 4.24
CA PHE A 142 -2.57 -0.97 4.50
C PHE A 142 -2.05 -2.40 4.35
N LEU A 143 -1.14 -2.58 3.41
CA LEU A 143 -0.52 -3.87 3.10
C LEU A 143 0.77 -3.98 3.89
N VAL A 144 0.74 -4.71 4.99
CA VAL A 144 1.86 -4.80 5.93
C VAL A 144 2.10 -6.25 6.34
N ASP A 145 3.34 -6.70 6.27
CA ASP A 145 3.69 -8.00 6.81
C ASP A 145 3.80 -7.94 8.35
N ASP A 146 3.86 -9.10 8.97
CA ASP A 146 3.85 -9.23 10.44
C ASP A 146 5.02 -8.54 11.13
N SER A 147 6.14 -8.30 10.43
CA SER A 147 7.30 -7.61 10.98
C SER A 147 7.07 -6.12 11.25
N LYS A 148 6.01 -5.53 10.69
CA LYS A 148 5.70 -4.10 10.81
C LYS A 148 4.93 -3.75 12.09
N PHE A 149 4.33 -4.74 12.72
CA PHE A 149 3.55 -4.50 13.95
C PHE A 149 4.44 -4.11 15.13
N ALA A 150 3.89 -3.28 16.00
CA ALA A 150 4.54 -2.72 17.18
C ALA A 150 5.78 -1.86 16.88
N ARG A 151 5.90 -1.37 15.65
CA ARG A 151 6.93 -0.41 15.24
C ARG A 151 6.33 0.97 15.06
N ILE A 152 7.06 1.99 15.50
CA ILE A 152 6.64 3.39 15.43
C ILE A 152 7.75 4.19 14.73
N TYR A 153 7.36 4.94 13.72
CA TYR A 153 8.25 5.84 12.98
C TYR A 153 7.78 7.28 13.13
N PRO A 154 8.64 8.28 12.85
CA PRO A 154 8.34 9.68 13.16
C PRO A 154 7.14 10.29 12.45
N ALA A 155 6.85 9.88 11.21
CA ALA A 155 5.78 10.51 10.45
C ALA A 155 4.51 9.66 10.48
N VAL A 156 3.41 10.27 10.91
CA VAL A 156 2.10 9.61 11.00
C VAL A 156 1.41 9.68 9.65
N ILE A 157 0.92 8.53 9.18
CA ILE A 157 0.08 8.44 7.98
C ILE A 157 -1.39 8.55 8.37
N ALA A 158 -1.83 7.75 9.31
CA ALA A 158 -3.22 7.69 9.76
C ALA A 158 -3.32 6.99 11.12
N GLU A 159 -4.42 7.25 11.83
CA GLU A 159 -4.80 6.45 13.00
C GLU A 159 -5.20 5.04 12.56
N LEU A 160 -5.23 4.07 13.49
CA LEU A 160 -5.64 2.70 13.17
C LEU A 160 -7.04 2.64 12.56
N SER A 161 -7.98 3.42 13.08
CA SER A 161 -9.35 3.47 12.56
C SER A 161 -9.45 4.08 11.16
N GLY A 162 -8.37 4.71 10.68
CA GLY A 162 -8.33 5.35 9.36
C GLY A 162 -8.07 4.40 8.20
N GLY A 163 -7.74 3.13 8.46
CA GLY A 163 -7.49 2.16 7.41
C GLY A 163 -7.60 0.73 7.89
N ALA A 164 -7.99 -0.16 6.99
CA ALA A 164 -7.98 -1.60 7.24
C ALA A 164 -6.57 -2.16 7.06
N ILE A 165 -6.30 -3.27 7.69
CA ILE A 165 -5.02 -3.96 7.61
C ILE A 165 -5.18 -5.25 6.81
N LEU A 166 -4.31 -5.45 5.83
CA LEU A 166 -4.15 -6.71 5.13
C LEU A 166 -2.72 -7.21 5.38
N THR A 167 -2.60 -8.34 6.05
CA THR A 167 -1.32 -8.88 6.52
C THR A 167 -1.25 -10.40 6.31
N ASN A 168 -0.06 -10.96 6.37
CA ASN A 168 0.12 -12.41 6.42
C ASN A 168 -0.24 -12.98 7.79
N HIS A 169 0.01 -12.24 8.87
CA HIS A 169 -0.29 -12.68 10.24
C HIS A 169 -0.40 -11.48 11.17
N CYS A 170 -1.49 -11.41 11.93
CA CYS A 170 -1.70 -10.38 12.95
C CYS A 170 -1.22 -10.92 14.31
N PRO A 171 -0.13 -10.37 14.89
CA PRO A 171 0.47 -10.93 16.09
C PRO A 171 -0.29 -10.62 17.38
N ASN A 172 -1.22 -9.65 17.35
CA ASN A 172 -1.97 -9.23 18.52
C ASN A 172 -3.43 -8.99 18.13
N PRO A 173 -4.39 -9.76 18.72
CA PRO A 173 -5.80 -9.61 18.38
C PRO A 173 -6.40 -8.24 18.76
N LYS A 174 -5.72 -7.44 19.61
CA LYS A 174 -6.20 -6.11 19.98
C LYS A 174 -6.34 -5.17 18.79
N TYR A 175 -5.57 -5.34 17.73
CA TYR A 175 -5.71 -4.53 16.52
C TYR A 175 -7.13 -4.62 15.94
N ARG A 176 -7.79 -5.77 16.07
CA ARG A 176 -9.15 -5.99 15.57
C ARG A 176 -10.21 -5.20 16.32
N GLN A 177 -9.89 -4.66 17.50
CA GLN A 177 -10.79 -3.78 18.24
C GLN A 177 -10.86 -2.38 17.64
N PHE A 178 -9.87 -1.99 16.84
CA PHE A 178 -9.74 -0.64 16.29
C PHE A 178 -10.00 -0.57 14.80
N THR A 179 -9.75 -1.64 14.07
CA THR A 179 -9.91 -1.66 12.62
C THR A 179 -10.15 -3.08 12.10
N LEU A 180 -10.60 -3.16 10.86
CA LEU A 180 -10.71 -4.43 10.14
C LEU A 180 -9.31 -4.97 9.85
N VAL A 181 -9.06 -6.21 10.22
CA VAL A 181 -7.81 -6.92 9.92
C VAL A 181 -8.15 -8.18 9.13
N LYS A 182 -7.58 -8.26 7.93
CA LYS A 182 -7.69 -9.44 7.07
C LYS A 182 -6.33 -10.13 7.00
N GLU A 183 -6.30 -11.42 7.31
CA GLU A 183 -5.10 -12.24 7.14
C GLU A 183 -5.17 -12.97 5.81
N ALA A 184 -4.11 -12.83 5.02
CA ALA A 184 -4.00 -13.50 3.73
C ALA A 184 -3.56 -14.94 3.94
N ALA A 185 -4.27 -15.88 3.31
CA ALA A 185 -3.89 -17.29 3.33
C ALA A 185 -2.67 -17.53 2.45
N GLU A 186 -1.75 -18.41 2.91
CA GLU A 186 -0.63 -18.87 2.10
C GLU A 186 -1.08 -19.78 0.93
#